data_01a76020b50b9b9e3f56b086078899e9
#
_entry.id   01a76020b50b9b9e3f56b086078899e9
#
_cell.length_a   1.000
_cell.length_b   1.000
_cell.length_c   1.000
_cell.angle_alpha   90.00
_cell.angle_beta   90.00
_cell.angle_gamma   90.00
#
_symmetry.space_group_name_H-M   'P 1'
#
loop_
_entity.id
_entity.type
_entity.pdbx_description
1 polymer ?
#
loop_
_entity_poly.entity_id
_entity_poly.type
_entity_poly.pdbx_seq_one_letter_code
_entity_poly.pdbx_strand_id
1 'polypeptide(L)'
;TSVSAHFNGGTAYEYYRNIHNRKSINGTGGNIVALINVADEDGSSMGNAFWNGQAMFYGNGDNAFLPLARGLDVAGHEMTHGVVESTANLTYEGESGALNESFADIFGAMIDRDDWKIGEDVVKTSAFPSGALRDMQDPHNGAATNDFNRGWQPRHYDERYRGTEDNGGVHINSGIPNWAFFKFATAVGKDKAEKVYYRALTNYLTKSSKFVDCRVAVVKAATDLYGTAEINAAKTAFDQVGILGDQAGDYENDLDNNPGQEFVLVTGTNNTGLFVYDTNGNNLGQISATEVLSKPSVTDNGSEIIFVGTDKKIHYIF
;
A
#
# COMPACT_ATOMS: atom_id res chain seq x y z
N THR A 1 -7.73 -23.74 13.82
CA THR A 1 -7.64 -22.91 12.59
C THR A 1 -8.84 -21.98 12.43
N SER A 2 -10.10 -22.51 12.45
CA SER A 2 -11.31 -21.67 12.31
C SER A 2 -11.46 -20.64 13.44
N VAL A 3 -11.22 -21.05 14.68
CA VAL A 3 -11.25 -20.16 15.84
C VAL A 3 -10.19 -19.06 15.69
N SER A 4 -8.96 -19.42 15.29
CA SER A 4 -7.88 -18.45 15.06
C SER A 4 -8.23 -17.46 13.97
N ALA A 5 -8.70 -17.92 12.81
CA ALA A 5 -9.10 -17.03 11.70
C ALA A 5 -10.18 -16.04 12.11
N HIS A 6 -11.20 -16.50 12.86
CA HIS A 6 -12.28 -15.65 13.37
C HIS A 6 -11.77 -14.65 14.42
N PHE A 7 -10.98 -15.11 15.38
CA PHE A 7 -10.43 -14.26 16.45
C PHE A 7 -9.47 -13.21 15.89
N ASN A 8 -8.52 -13.63 15.06
CA ASN A 8 -7.51 -12.74 14.49
C ASN A 8 -8.12 -11.71 13.53
N GLY A 9 -9.05 -12.16 12.66
CA GLY A 9 -9.81 -11.24 11.80
C GLY A 9 -10.65 -10.24 12.61
N GLY A 10 -11.28 -10.69 13.70
CA GLY A 10 -12.00 -9.81 14.64
C GLY A 10 -11.07 -8.81 15.33
N THR A 11 -9.88 -9.24 15.78
CA THR A 11 -8.88 -8.37 16.42
C THR A 11 -8.37 -7.31 15.42
N ALA A 12 -8.05 -7.70 14.20
CA ALA A 12 -7.63 -6.76 13.14
C ALA A 12 -8.75 -5.75 12.78
N TYR A 13 -10.00 -6.20 12.71
CA TYR A 13 -11.15 -5.31 12.52
C TYR A 13 -11.27 -4.29 13.66
N GLU A 14 -11.20 -4.74 14.93
CA GLU A 14 -11.31 -3.85 16.10
C GLU A 14 -10.13 -2.86 16.17
N TYR A 15 -8.93 -3.26 15.76
CA TYR A 15 -7.80 -2.34 15.62
C TYR A 15 -8.14 -1.20 14.66
N TYR A 16 -8.53 -1.48 13.43
CA TYR A 16 -8.87 -0.45 12.45
C TYR A 16 -10.05 0.42 12.91
N ARG A 17 -11.04 -0.19 13.55
CA ARG A 17 -12.20 0.53 14.08
C ARG A 17 -11.82 1.48 15.21
N ASN A 18 -11.05 1.02 16.18
CA ASN A 18 -10.80 1.75 17.42
C ASN A 18 -9.63 2.76 17.27
N ILE A 19 -8.59 2.42 16.51
CA ILE A 19 -7.41 3.27 16.34
C ILE A 19 -7.58 4.27 15.19
N HIS A 20 -8.20 3.84 14.09
CA HIS A 20 -8.30 4.64 12.87
C HIS A 20 -9.74 5.07 12.53
N ASN A 21 -10.71 4.75 13.37
CA ASN A 21 -12.13 4.99 13.10
C ASN A 21 -12.60 4.45 11.74
N ARG A 22 -11.98 3.35 11.29
CA ARG A 22 -12.27 2.73 10.00
C ARG A 22 -13.25 1.57 10.18
N LYS A 23 -14.36 1.60 9.45
CA LYS A 23 -15.37 0.55 9.47
C LYS A 23 -15.07 -0.50 8.41
N SER A 24 -14.37 -1.58 8.81
CA SER A 24 -14.01 -2.71 7.95
C SER A 24 -13.00 -2.36 6.82
N ILE A 25 -12.70 -3.32 5.97
CA ILE A 25 -11.75 -3.24 4.86
C ILE A 25 -12.06 -2.07 3.92
N ASN A 26 -13.33 -1.91 3.52
CA ASN A 26 -13.77 -0.88 2.59
C ASN A 26 -14.07 0.48 3.24
N GLY A 27 -13.89 0.61 4.55
CA GLY A 27 -14.19 1.85 5.30
C GLY A 27 -15.67 2.12 5.58
N THR A 28 -16.59 1.32 5.05
CA THR A 28 -18.05 1.54 5.12
C THR A 28 -18.83 0.40 5.79
N GLY A 29 -18.12 -0.61 6.33
CA GLY A 29 -18.74 -1.73 7.05
C GLY A 29 -19.01 -2.96 6.18
N GLY A 30 -18.19 -3.18 5.14
CA GLY A 30 -18.27 -4.41 4.33
C GLY A 30 -17.99 -5.68 5.14
N ASN A 31 -18.49 -6.81 4.67
CA ASN A 31 -18.22 -8.12 5.28
C ASN A 31 -16.73 -8.46 5.17
N ILE A 32 -16.20 -9.08 6.21
CA ILE A 32 -14.88 -9.68 6.22
C ILE A 32 -15.08 -11.19 6.02
N VAL A 33 -14.49 -11.72 4.94
CA VAL A 33 -14.56 -13.13 4.59
C VAL A 33 -13.18 -13.74 4.73
N ALA A 34 -13.08 -14.84 5.49
CA ALA A 34 -11.85 -15.61 5.65
C ALA A 34 -12.10 -17.08 5.27
N LEU A 35 -11.33 -17.57 4.32
CA LEU A 35 -11.36 -18.97 3.86
C LEU A 35 -10.14 -19.69 4.45
N ILE A 36 -10.40 -20.82 5.09
CA ILE A 36 -9.39 -21.64 5.74
C ILE A 36 -9.30 -23.01 5.08
N ASN A 37 -8.25 -23.75 5.39
CA ASN A 37 -7.96 -25.06 4.80
C ASN A 37 -7.83 -25.00 3.27
N VAL A 38 -7.30 -23.90 2.78
CA VAL A 38 -7.05 -23.74 1.36
C VAL A 38 -5.87 -24.62 0.95
N ALA A 39 -6.01 -25.28 -0.19
CA ALA A 39 -4.98 -26.12 -0.80
C ALA A 39 -4.48 -25.47 -2.09
N ASP A 40 -3.30 -25.89 -2.55
CA ASP A 40 -2.80 -25.56 -3.88
C ASP A 40 -3.65 -26.24 -4.97
N GLU A 41 -3.49 -25.84 -6.22
CA GLU A 41 -4.29 -26.35 -7.35
C GLU A 41 -4.19 -27.86 -7.54
N ASP A 42 -3.05 -28.46 -7.17
CA ASP A 42 -2.83 -29.91 -7.21
C ASP A 42 -3.39 -30.64 -5.99
N GLY A 43 -4.04 -29.93 -5.06
CA GLY A 43 -4.58 -30.46 -3.82
C GLY A 43 -3.55 -30.62 -2.70
N SER A 44 -2.32 -30.20 -2.90
CA SER A 44 -1.29 -30.23 -1.84
C SER A 44 -1.55 -29.16 -0.78
N SER A 45 -0.85 -29.28 0.35
CA SER A 45 -1.00 -28.35 1.46
C SER A 45 -0.34 -27.01 1.13
N MET A 46 -1.12 -25.93 1.11
CA MET A 46 -0.65 -24.59 0.79
C MET A 46 0.08 -23.95 1.98
N GLY A 47 1.33 -23.56 1.76
CA GLY A 47 2.18 -22.79 2.69
C GLY A 47 2.09 -21.29 2.48
N ASN A 48 0.86 -20.76 2.27
CA ASN A 48 0.64 -19.34 1.98
C ASN A 48 -0.66 -18.82 2.60
N ALA A 49 -0.75 -17.50 2.77
CA ALA A 49 -1.98 -16.75 2.97
C ALA A 49 -2.01 -15.61 1.95
N PHE A 50 -3.19 -15.16 1.53
CA PHE A 50 -3.33 -14.05 0.60
C PHE A 50 -4.71 -13.41 0.61
N TRP A 51 -4.77 -12.13 0.28
CA TRP A 51 -5.97 -11.38 -0.09
C TRP A 51 -6.18 -11.46 -1.61
N ASN A 52 -7.40 -11.73 -2.07
CA ASN A 52 -7.71 -11.83 -3.51
C ASN A 52 -8.61 -10.71 -4.06
N GLY A 53 -8.81 -9.62 -3.31
CA GLY A 53 -9.75 -8.55 -3.64
C GLY A 53 -11.14 -8.73 -3.04
N GLN A 54 -11.46 -9.90 -2.48
CA GLN A 54 -12.78 -10.19 -1.90
C GLN A 54 -12.71 -10.91 -0.54
N ALA A 55 -11.71 -11.75 -0.33
CA ALA A 55 -11.55 -12.57 0.86
C ALA A 55 -10.07 -12.81 1.19
N MET A 56 -9.81 -13.11 2.45
CA MET A 56 -8.52 -13.62 2.93
C MET A 56 -8.51 -15.14 2.84
N PHE A 57 -7.44 -15.70 2.29
CA PHE A 57 -7.26 -17.13 2.12
C PHE A 57 -6.10 -17.61 3.00
N TYR A 58 -6.28 -18.73 3.70
CA TYR A 58 -5.28 -19.28 4.61
C TYR A 58 -5.06 -20.75 4.34
N GLY A 59 -3.85 -21.12 3.98
CA GLY A 59 -3.40 -22.50 3.88
C GLY A 59 -3.12 -23.13 5.26
N ASN A 60 -3.04 -24.45 5.28
CA ASN A 60 -2.73 -25.22 6.49
C ASN A 60 -1.23 -25.31 6.78
N GLY A 61 -0.41 -24.62 6.00
CA GLY A 61 1.02 -24.70 6.09
C GLY A 61 1.61 -25.90 5.32
N ASP A 62 2.92 -25.99 5.30
CA ASP A 62 3.70 -26.98 4.58
C ASP A 62 4.96 -27.37 5.36
N ASN A 63 6.09 -27.65 4.66
CA ASN A 63 7.38 -27.93 5.32
C ASN A 63 7.98 -26.68 6.00
N ALA A 64 7.61 -25.47 5.57
CA ALA A 64 8.14 -24.20 6.07
C ALA A 64 7.21 -23.53 7.08
N PHE A 65 5.90 -23.77 6.98
CA PHE A 65 4.87 -23.08 7.78
C PHE A 65 3.97 -24.03 8.56
N LEU A 66 3.48 -23.54 9.67
CA LEU A 66 2.29 -24.00 10.40
C LEU A 66 1.04 -23.39 9.71
N PRO A 67 -0.21 -23.78 10.12
CA PRO A 67 -1.41 -23.16 9.56
C PRO A 67 -1.41 -21.62 9.69
N LEU A 68 -1.48 -20.90 8.56
CA LEU A 68 -1.25 -19.46 8.45
C LEU A 68 -2.26 -18.62 9.24
N ALA A 69 -3.50 -19.09 9.39
CA ALA A 69 -4.53 -18.41 10.19
C ALA A 69 -4.19 -18.29 11.69
N ARG A 70 -3.09 -18.88 12.17
CA ARG A 70 -2.63 -18.76 13.57
C ARG A 70 -2.00 -17.43 13.87
N GLY A 71 -1.24 -16.85 12.93
CA GLY A 71 -0.57 -15.56 13.09
C GLY A 71 -1.57 -14.42 13.15
N LEU A 72 -1.51 -13.60 14.18
CA LEU A 72 -2.35 -12.41 14.30
C LEU A 72 -1.86 -11.35 13.33
N ASP A 73 -0.57 -11.16 13.24
CA ASP A 73 0.13 -10.30 12.29
C ASP A 73 -0.16 -10.70 10.83
N VAL A 74 -0.20 -12.02 10.53
CA VAL A 74 -0.58 -12.54 9.20
C VAL A 74 -2.02 -12.15 8.86
N ALA A 75 -2.95 -12.31 9.79
CA ALA A 75 -4.34 -11.89 9.56
C ALA A 75 -4.47 -10.37 9.39
N GLY A 76 -3.68 -9.61 10.14
CA GLY A 76 -3.57 -8.16 10.01
C GLY A 76 -2.99 -7.73 8.66
N HIS A 77 -1.95 -8.43 8.19
CA HIS A 77 -1.31 -8.22 6.90
C HIS A 77 -2.30 -8.42 5.74
N GLU A 78 -2.99 -9.57 5.70
CA GLU A 78 -3.96 -9.86 4.63
C GLU A 78 -5.14 -8.87 4.64
N MET A 79 -5.65 -8.52 5.81
CA MET A 79 -6.70 -7.50 5.92
C MET A 79 -6.22 -6.14 5.43
N THR A 80 -4.96 -5.81 5.66
CA THR A 80 -4.38 -4.53 5.26
C THR A 80 -4.22 -4.42 3.74
N HIS A 81 -3.96 -5.50 3.01
CA HIS A 81 -4.02 -5.47 1.55
C HIS A 81 -5.37 -4.96 1.04
N GLY A 82 -6.47 -5.42 1.63
CA GLY A 82 -7.80 -4.90 1.31
C GLY A 82 -8.00 -3.44 1.72
N VAL A 83 -7.39 -2.99 2.82
CA VAL A 83 -7.38 -1.56 3.20
C VAL A 83 -6.58 -0.74 2.19
N VAL A 84 -5.41 -1.20 1.75
CA VAL A 84 -4.60 -0.54 0.71
C VAL A 84 -5.38 -0.45 -0.59
N GLU A 85 -6.01 -1.54 -1.05
CA GLU A 85 -6.83 -1.58 -2.27
C GLU A 85 -7.97 -0.56 -2.23
N SER A 86 -8.64 -0.42 -1.08
CA SER A 86 -9.77 0.50 -0.91
C SER A 86 -9.36 1.95 -0.57
N THR A 87 -8.07 2.26 -0.55
CA THR A 87 -7.52 3.60 -0.27
C THR A 87 -6.56 4.06 -1.37
N ALA A 88 -5.26 3.93 -1.19
CA ALA A 88 -4.26 4.31 -2.19
C ALA A 88 -4.28 3.43 -3.44
N ASN A 89 -4.76 2.21 -3.33
CA ASN A 89 -4.81 1.22 -4.40
C ASN A 89 -3.45 1.00 -5.09
N LEU A 90 -2.40 0.88 -4.30
CA LEU A 90 -1.02 0.73 -4.78
C LEU A 90 -0.90 -0.46 -5.75
N THR A 91 -0.39 -0.21 -6.95
CA THR A 91 -0.15 -1.25 -7.97
C THR A 91 0.81 -2.30 -7.43
N TYR A 92 0.48 -3.57 -7.59
CA TYR A 92 1.26 -4.69 -7.03
C TYR A 92 2.45 -5.06 -7.92
N GLU A 93 3.34 -4.06 -8.15
CA GLU A 93 4.56 -4.20 -8.96
C GLU A 93 5.61 -3.18 -8.52
N GLY A 94 6.89 -3.57 -8.53
CA GLY A 94 8.04 -2.72 -8.23
C GLY A 94 7.94 -1.99 -6.89
N GLU A 95 8.31 -0.72 -6.83
CA GLU A 95 8.29 0.05 -5.57
C GLU A 95 6.87 0.27 -5.03
N SER A 96 5.88 0.43 -5.90
CA SER A 96 4.48 0.55 -5.49
C SER A 96 3.97 -0.73 -4.81
N GLY A 97 4.31 -1.89 -5.39
CA GLY A 97 3.99 -3.19 -4.81
C GLY A 97 4.76 -3.45 -3.51
N ALA A 98 6.02 -3.05 -3.43
CA ALA A 98 6.81 -3.12 -2.20
C ALA A 98 6.26 -2.20 -1.08
N LEU A 99 5.67 -1.05 -1.43
CA LEU A 99 4.91 -0.24 -0.48
C LEU A 99 3.62 -0.92 -0.03
N ASN A 100 2.90 -1.58 -0.94
CA ASN A 100 1.70 -2.36 -0.61
C ASN A 100 2.04 -3.43 0.45
N GLU A 101 3.09 -4.21 0.21
CA GLU A 101 3.62 -5.20 1.16
C GLU A 101 4.06 -4.56 2.49
N SER A 102 4.80 -3.44 2.41
CA SER A 102 5.26 -2.77 3.62
C SER A 102 4.12 -2.22 4.47
N PHE A 103 3.08 -1.63 3.88
CA PHE A 103 1.91 -1.20 4.63
C PHE A 103 1.18 -2.38 5.25
N ALA A 104 1.11 -3.53 4.57
CA ALA A 104 0.55 -4.75 5.11
C ALA A 104 1.36 -5.27 6.33
N ASP A 105 2.68 -5.30 6.24
CA ASP A 105 3.57 -5.64 7.37
C ASP A 105 3.47 -4.64 8.51
N ILE A 106 3.49 -3.34 8.22
CA ILE A 106 3.39 -2.26 9.21
C ILE A 106 2.12 -2.42 10.05
N PHE A 107 0.97 -2.56 9.42
CA PHE A 107 -0.27 -2.69 10.16
C PHE A 107 -0.46 -4.09 10.75
N GLY A 108 0.12 -5.14 10.16
CA GLY A 108 0.27 -6.45 10.80
C GLY A 108 0.98 -6.32 12.15
N ALA A 109 2.17 -5.72 12.17
CA ALA A 109 2.96 -5.47 13.40
C ALA A 109 2.33 -4.43 14.35
N MET A 110 1.40 -3.59 13.89
CA MET A 110 0.66 -2.69 14.79
C MET A 110 -0.58 -3.36 15.37
N ILE A 111 -1.12 -4.38 14.74
CA ILE A 111 -2.20 -5.25 15.26
C ILE A 111 -1.62 -6.23 16.26
N ASP A 112 -0.52 -6.89 15.92
CA ASP A 112 0.29 -7.72 16.82
C ASP A 112 1.48 -6.90 17.35
N ARG A 113 1.29 -6.25 18.50
CA ARG A 113 2.21 -5.18 18.97
C ARG A 113 3.39 -5.68 19.79
N ASP A 114 3.49 -6.97 20.03
CA ASP A 114 4.42 -7.52 21.02
C ASP A 114 5.88 -7.39 20.57
N ASP A 115 6.12 -7.46 19.26
CA ASP A 115 7.46 -7.29 18.71
C ASP A 115 7.47 -6.55 17.35
N TRP A 116 8.43 -6.84 16.47
CA TRP A 116 8.61 -6.26 15.13
C TRP A 116 8.78 -7.32 14.04
N LYS A 117 8.41 -8.54 14.37
CA LYS A 117 8.48 -9.66 13.45
C LYS A 117 7.17 -9.85 12.72
N ILE A 118 7.23 -10.55 11.61
CA ILE A 118 6.08 -10.97 10.83
C ILE A 118 6.16 -12.47 10.61
N GLY A 119 5.10 -13.18 10.95
CA GLY A 119 4.95 -14.62 10.76
C GLY A 119 5.67 -15.49 11.79
N GLU A 120 6.11 -14.96 12.93
CA GLU A 120 6.84 -15.71 13.95
C GLU A 120 6.01 -16.85 14.54
N ASP A 121 4.70 -16.69 14.64
CA ASP A 121 3.76 -17.71 15.14
C ASP A 121 3.49 -18.85 14.14
N VAL A 122 3.86 -18.65 12.88
CA VAL A 122 3.53 -19.60 11.80
C VAL A 122 4.75 -20.18 11.09
N VAL A 123 5.93 -19.60 11.21
CA VAL A 123 7.14 -20.17 10.60
C VAL A 123 7.67 -21.36 11.38
N LYS A 124 8.30 -22.29 10.66
CA LYS A 124 9.12 -23.35 11.26
C LYS A 124 10.59 -22.95 11.24
N THR A 125 11.25 -23.00 12.37
CA THR A 125 12.66 -22.59 12.51
C THR A 125 13.62 -23.42 11.67
N SER A 126 13.22 -24.62 11.21
CA SER A 126 13.96 -25.39 10.22
C SER A 126 14.03 -24.73 8.84
N ALA A 127 13.01 -23.96 8.48
CA ALA A 127 12.96 -23.20 7.23
C ALA A 127 13.41 -21.73 7.43
N PHE A 128 12.99 -21.13 8.53
CA PHE A 128 13.33 -19.74 8.91
C PHE A 128 14.12 -19.70 10.21
N PRO A 129 15.47 -19.81 10.16
CA PRO A 129 16.30 -19.86 11.36
C PRO A 129 16.19 -18.62 12.26
N SER A 130 15.80 -17.47 11.69
CA SER A 130 15.53 -16.22 12.44
C SER A 130 14.30 -16.32 13.35
N GLY A 131 13.44 -17.32 13.13
CA GLY A 131 12.16 -17.46 13.82
C GLY A 131 11.07 -16.50 13.35
N ALA A 132 11.24 -15.88 12.19
CA ALA A 132 10.24 -15.02 11.57
C ALA A 132 10.32 -15.12 10.04
N LEU A 133 9.23 -14.82 9.36
CA LEU A 133 9.19 -14.65 7.91
C LEU A 133 9.94 -13.37 7.50
N ARG A 134 9.70 -12.28 8.23
CA ARG A 134 10.37 -10.99 8.07
C ARG A 134 10.63 -10.36 9.46
N ASP A 135 11.64 -9.51 9.56
CA ASP A 135 11.96 -8.77 10.78
C ASP A 135 12.12 -7.28 10.43
N MET A 136 11.16 -6.46 10.86
CA MET A 136 11.17 -5.02 10.56
C MET A 136 12.26 -4.28 11.34
N GLN A 137 12.70 -4.82 12.47
CA GLN A 137 13.78 -4.25 13.27
C GLN A 137 15.16 -4.54 12.67
N ASP A 138 15.30 -5.70 12.03
CA ASP A 138 16.52 -6.08 11.30
C ASP A 138 16.18 -6.86 10.03
N PRO A 139 15.89 -6.17 8.92
CA PRO A 139 15.54 -6.84 7.65
C PRO A 139 16.62 -7.80 7.14
N HIS A 140 17.87 -7.66 7.58
CA HIS A 140 18.97 -8.58 7.29
C HIS A 140 18.94 -9.87 8.15
N ASN A 141 17.98 -10.00 9.05
CA ASN A 141 17.86 -11.15 9.95
C ASN A 141 17.30 -12.41 9.26
N GLY A 142 17.90 -12.77 8.14
CA GLY A 142 17.64 -14.01 7.40
C GLY A 142 18.74 -15.05 7.57
N ALA A 143 18.66 -16.14 6.80
CA ALA A 143 19.64 -17.23 6.88
C ALA A 143 21.02 -16.83 6.32
N ALA A 144 21.06 -16.05 5.25
CA ALA A 144 22.27 -15.55 4.60
C ALA A 144 21.94 -14.30 3.79
N THR A 145 22.95 -13.50 3.46
CA THR A 145 22.80 -12.32 2.60
C THR A 145 22.18 -12.71 1.24
N ASN A 146 21.16 -11.98 0.84
CA ASN A 146 20.36 -12.22 -0.37
C ASN A 146 19.58 -13.55 -0.39
N ASP A 147 19.38 -14.20 0.74
CA ASP A 147 18.49 -15.35 0.84
C ASP A 147 17.05 -14.89 1.12
N PHE A 148 16.44 -14.32 0.09
CA PHE A 148 15.08 -13.75 0.15
C PHE A 148 14.01 -14.79 0.53
N ASN A 149 14.27 -16.06 0.23
CA ASN A 149 13.35 -17.16 0.55
C ASN A 149 13.38 -17.56 2.05
N ARG A 150 14.33 -17.01 2.82
CA ARG A 150 14.50 -17.29 4.24
C ARG A 150 14.50 -16.04 5.11
N GLY A 151 13.85 -14.99 4.64
CA GLY A 151 13.55 -13.77 5.42
C GLY A 151 14.59 -12.67 5.35
N TRP A 152 15.68 -12.83 4.59
CA TRP A 152 16.60 -11.72 4.37
C TRP A 152 15.97 -10.71 3.40
N GLN A 153 15.94 -9.43 3.80
CA GLN A 153 15.44 -8.34 2.96
C GLN A 153 16.46 -7.18 2.93
N PRO A 154 16.51 -6.40 1.82
CA PRO A 154 17.22 -5.13 1.81
C PRO A 154 16.69 -4.18 2.89
N ARG A 155 17.58 -3.41 3.52
CA ARG A 155 17.20 -2.37 4.49
C ARG A 155 17.61 -0.96 4.06
N HIS A 156 18.36 -0.85 2.95
CA HIS A 156 18.78 0.42 2.37
C HIS A 156 18.46 0.45 0.88
N TYR A 157 18.13 1.60 0.35
CA TYR A 157 17.71 1.78 -1.05
C TYR A 157 18.74 1.30 -2.06
N ASP A 158 20.05 1.43 -1.74
CA ASP A 158 21.12 0.95 -2.60
C ASP A 158 21.20 -0.59 -2.69
N GLU A 159 20.67 -1.29 -1.69
CA GLU A 159 20.62 -2.76 -1.64
C GLU A 159 19.41 -3.35 -2.40
N ARG A 160 18.50 -2.48 -2.88
CA ARG A 160 17.24 -2.93 -3.45
C ARG A 160 17.41 -3.93 -4.58
N TYR A 161 16.57 -4.94 -4.59
CA TYR A 161 16.45 -5.88 -5.69
C TYR A 161 15.98 -5.16 -6.96
N ARG A 162 16.60 -5.47 -8.11
CA ARG A 162 16.32 -4.83 -9.41
C ARG A 162 15.95 -5.84 -10.50
N GLY A 163 15.66 -7.08 -10.10
CA GLY A 163 15.21 -8.12 -11.02
C GLY A 163 13.70 -8.03 -11.27
N THR A 164 13.22 -8.98 -12.06
CA THR A 164 11.81 -9.06 -12.46
C THR A 164 11.00 -10.09 -11.67
N GLU A 165 11.67 -10.97 -10.90
CA GLU A 165 10.98 -11.94 -10.06
C GLU A 165 10.17 -11.23 -8.97
N ASP A 166 9.16 -11.93 -8.42
CA ASP A 166 8.34 -11.40 -7.34
C ASP A 166 7.71 -10.04 -7.71
N ASN A 167 7.17 -9.91 -8.92
CA ASN A 167 6.61 -8.66 -9.47
C ASN A 167 7.57 -7.45 -9.32
N GLY A 168 8.88 -7.67 -9.56
CA GLY A 168 9.91 -6.64 -9.36
C GLY A 168 10.38 -6.52 -7.91
N GLY A 169 10.23 -7.58 -7.12
CA GLY A 169 10.72 -7.71 -5.74
C GLY A 169 9.80 -7.08 -4.71
N VAL A 170 8.48 -7.25 -4.82
CA VAL A 170 7.52 -6.62 -3.90
C VAL A 170 7.70 -7.10 -2.46
N HIS A 171 7.85 -8.41 -2.22
CA HIS A 171 8.12 -8.96 -0.88
C HIS A 171 9.58 -8.76 -0.44
N ILE A 172 10.49 -8.55 -1.39
CA ILE A 172 11.91 -8.35 -1.13
C ILE A 172 12.17 -6.90 -0.68
N ASN A 173 11.78 -5.94 -1.52
CA ASN A 173 12.08 -4.52 -1.31
C ASN A 173 11.22 -3.86 -0.22
N SER A 174 10.14 -4.52 0.23
CA SER A 174 9.32 -4.06 1.37
C SER A 174 10.13 -3.91 2.66
N GLY A 175 11.25 -4.60 2.80
CA GLY A 175 12.17 -4.44 3.94
C GLY A 175 12.71 -3.02 4.11
N ILE A 176 12.89 -2.28 3.02
CA ILE A 176 13.41 -0.90 3.06
C ILE A 176 12.42 0.05 3.74
N PRO A 177 11.15 0.21 3.29
CA PRO A 177 10.17 1.02 3.98
C PRO A 177 9.74 0.43 5.33
N ASN A 178 9.78 -0.89 5.56
CA ASN A 178 9.58 -1.49 6.87
C ASN A 178 10.59 -0.97 7.89
N TRP A 179 11.86 -0.95 7.52
CA TRP A 179 12.91 -0.44 8.40
C TRP A 179 12.80 1.08 8.63
N ALA A 180 12.36 1.85 7.62
CA ALA A 180 12.03 3.26 7.81
C ALA A 180 10.91 3.45 8.83
N PHE A 181 9.84 2.64 8.75
CA PHE A 181 8.77 2.67 9.75
C PHE A 181 9.26 2.32 11.15
N PHE A 182 10.04 1.24 11.30
CA PHE A 182 10.63 0.87 12.58
C PHE A 182 11.44 2.01 13.22
N LYS A 183 12.30 2.67 12.43
CA LYS A 183 13.10 3.82 12.90
C LYS A 183 12.21 4.99 13.31
N PHE A 184 11.21 5.31 12.51
CA PHE A 184 10.26 6.37 12.83
C PHE A 184 9.48 6.05 14.10
N ALA A 185 8.91 4.85 14.20
CA ALA A 185 8.14 4.41 15.36
C ALA A 185 8.99 4.34 16.64
N THR A 186 10.27 3.97 16.52
CA THR A 186 11.20 4.02 17.66
C THR A 186 11.44 5.45 18.15
N ALA A 187 11.47 6.43 17.25
CA ALA A 187 11.70 7.83 17.59
C ALA A 187 10.47 8.52 18.20
N VAL A 188 9.23 8.19 17.72
CA VAL A 188 8.02 8.93 18.09
C VAL A 188 6.99 8.10 18.89
N GLY A 189 7.22 6.79 19.02
CA GLY A 189 6.29 5.82 19.61
C GLY A 189 5.33 5.20 18.58
N LYS A 190 4.97 3.90 18.78
CA LYS A 190 4.06 3.13 17.90
C LYS A 190 2.74 3.87 17.64
N ASP A 191 2.13 4.47 18.68
CA ASP A 191 0.81 5.13 18.60
C ASP A 191 0.79 6.37 17.68
N LYS A 192 1.88 7.13 17.63
CA LYS A 192 1.98 8.27 16.70
C LYS A 192 2.34 7.78 15.30
N ALA A 193 3.25 6.82 15.20
CA ALA A 193 3.73 6.31 13.94
C ALA A 193 2.61 5.67 13.12
N GLU A 194 1.77 4.81 13.73
CA GLU A 194 0.64 4.18 13.03
C GLU A 194 -0.37 5.20 12.50
N LYS A 195 -0.65 6.27 13.25
CA LYS A 195 -1.57 7.35 12.81
C LYS A 195 -1.00 8.13 11.63
N VAL A 196 0.30 8.44 11.66
CA VAL A 196 0.99 9.12 10.56
C VAL A 196 0.96 8.27 9.29
N TYR A 197 1.31 6.99 9.39
CA TYR A 197 1.32 6.09 8.23
C TYR A 197 -0.09 5.83 7.69
N TYR A 198 -1.08 5.65 8.56
CA TYR A 198 -2.48 5.55 8.13
C TYR A 198 -2.95 6.81 7.40
N ARG A 199 -2.61 8.00 7.92
CA ARG A 199 -2.91 9.27 7.25
C ARG A 199 -2.20 9.38 5.90
N ALA A 200 -0.93 8.96 5.80
CA ALA A 200 -0.19 8.93 4.56
C ALA A 200 -0.87 8.03 3.52
N LEU A 201 -1.21 6.80 3.90
CA LEU A 201 -1.88 5.81 3.06
C LEU A 201 -3.23 6.32 2.52
N THR A 202 -4.05 6.89 3.41
CA THR A 202 -5.45 7.22 3.06
C THR A 202 -5.63 8.56 2.38
N ASN A 203 -4.66 9.48 2.46
CA ASN A 203 -4.83 10.86 2.00
C ASN A 203 -3.80 11.32 0.96
N TYR A 204 -2.64 10.69 0.87
CA TYR A 204 -1.53 11.23 0.10
C TYR A 204 -0.93 10.27 -0.91
N LEU A 205 -0.97 8.95 -0.64
CA LEU A 205 -0.49 7.96 -1.58
C LEU A 205 -1.52 7.71 -2.68
N THR A 206 -1.02 7.35 -3.84
CA THR A 206 -1.79 7.03 -5.05
C THR A 206 -1.32 5.69 -5.62
N LYS A 207 -2.02 5.21 -6.63
CA LYS A 207 -1.80 3.90 -7.26
C LYS A 207 -0.35 3.65 -7.68
N SER A 208 0.36 4.66 -8.16
CA SER A 208 1.72 4.56 -8.70
C SER A 208 2.80 5.11 -7.76
N SER A 209 2.46 5.41 -6.50
CA SER A 209 3.42 5.97 -5.54
C SER A 209 4.64 5.09 -5.36
N LYS A 210 5.81 5.71 -5.36
CA LYS A 210 7.13 5.11 -5.14
C LYS A 210 7.64 5.39 -3.71
N PHE A 211 8.80 4.90 -3.35
CA PHE A 211 9.36 5.08 -2.01
C PHE A 211 9.55 6.55 -1.63
N VAL A 212 9.98 7.39 -2.57
CA VAL A 212 10.11 8.83 -2.33
C VAL A 212 8.75 9.50 -2.07
N ASP A 213 7.68 9.05 -2.73
CA ASP A 213 6.33 9.57 -2.49
C ASP A 213 5.83 9.17 -1.10
N CYS A 214 6.17 7.96 -0.65
CA CYS A 214 5.88 7.53 0.72
C CYS A 214 6.58 8.43 1.74
N ARG A 215 7.86 8.77 1.52
CA ARG A 215 8.58 9.76 2.35
C ARG A 215 7.82 11.08 2.41
N VAL A 216 7.47 11.64 1.26
CA VAL A 216 6.75 12.93 1.18
C VAL A 216 5.39 12.84 1.87
N ALA A 217 4.65 11.77 1.64
CA ALA A 217 3.35 11.49 2.25
C ALA A 217 3.43 11.40 3.78
N VAL A 218 4.42 10.67 4.31
CA VAL A 218 4.64 10.50 5.75
C VAL A 218 5.05 11.82 6.40
N VAL A 219 5.95 12.59 5.79
CA VAL A 219 6.34 13.93 6.27
C VAL A 219 5.13 14.87 6.30
N LYS A 220 4.29 14.84 5.26
CA LYS A 220 3.06 15.64 5.18
C LYS A 220 2.04 15.20 6.22
N ALA A 221 1.85 13.91 6.41
CA ALA A 221 0.97 13.37 7.44
C ALA A 221 1.45 13.72 8.87
N ALA A 222 2.77 13.70 9.10
CA ALA A 222 3.34 14.16 10.37
C ALA A 222 3.10 15.65 10.60
N THR A 223 3.13 16.46 9.53
CA THR A 223 2.80 17.90 9.60
C THR A 223 1.34 18.14 9.94
N ASP A 224 0.42 17.35 9.37
CA ASP A 224 -1.01 17.47 9.64
C ASP A 224 -1.40 17.11 11.08
N LEU A 225 -0.74 16.09 11.63
CA LEU A 225 -1.17 15.46 12.89
C LEU A 225 -0.36 15.93 14.11
N TYR A 226 0.88 16.38 13.89
CA TYR A 226 1.84 16.66 14.97
C TYR A 226 2.67 17.91 14.66
N GLY A 227 3.96 17.89 15.00
CA GLY A 227 4.83 19.07 14.88
C GLY A 227 6.24 18.73 14.42
N THR A 228 7.15 19.70 14.64
CA THR A 228 8.52 19.66 14.11
C THR A 228 9.31 18.42 14.54
N ALA A 229 9.06 17.89 15.74
CA ALA A 229 9.76 16.70 16.23
C ALA A 229 9.43 15.46 15.38
N GLU A 230 8.16 15.22 15.10
CA GLU A 230 7.69 14.09 14.30
C GLU A 230 8.04 14.27 12.82
N ILE A 231 7.99 15.49 12.30
CA ILE A 231 8.45 15.82 10.93
C ILE A 231 9.94 15.48 10.76
N ASN A 232 10.78 15.92 11.69
CA ASN A 232 12.22 15.64 11.64
C ASN A 232 12.52 14.16 11.83
N ALA A 233 11.80 13.47 12.72
CA ALA A 233 11.92 12.03 12.90
C ALA A 233 11.57 11.26 11.62
N ALA A 234 10.49 11.66 10.92
CA ALA A 234 10.11 11.06 9.64
C ALA A 234 11.22 11.26 8.58
N LYS A 235 11.70 12.49 8.38
CA LYS A 235 12.79 12.78 7.45
C LYS A 235 14.04 11.94 7.77
N THR A 236 14.45 11.92 9.03
CA THR A 236 15.62 11.17 9.49
C THR A 236 15.48 9.67 9.25
N ALA A 237 14.29 9.09 9.50
CA ALA A 237 14.03 7.68 9.29
C ALA A 237 14.19 7.29 7.80
N PHE A 238 13.65 8.08 6.89
CA PHE A 238 13.80 7.85 5.45
C PHE A 238 15.22 8.12 4.96
N ASP A 239 15.91 9.15 5.48
CA ASP A 239 17.32 9.41 5.16
C ASP A 239 18.21 8.21 5.53
N GLN A 240 17.96 7.60 6.69
CA GLN A 240 18.74 6.44 7.18
C GLN A 240 18.55 5.17 6.33
N VAL A 241 17.50 5.07 5.57
CA VAL A 241 17.27 3.96 4.65
C VAL A 241 17.58 4.32 3.19
N GLY A 242 18.17 5.51 2.95
CA GLY A 242 18.58 5.96 1.63
C GLY A 242 17.45 6.42 0.71
N ILE A 243 16.24 6.62 1.24
CA ILE A 243 15.13 7.21 0.49
C ILE A 243 15.20 8.72 0.69
N LEU A 244 15.84 9.41 -0.25
CA LEU A 244 16.14 10.84 -0.19
C LEU A 244 15.20 11.66 -1.08
N GLY A 245 15.06 12.95 -0.76
CA GLY A 245 14.28 13.91 -1.53
C GLY A 245 13.04 14.40 -0.80
N ASP A 246 12.70 15.67 -1.04
CA ASP A 246 11.53 16.34 -0.44
C ASP A 246 10.45 16.65 -1.50
N GLN A 247 10.61 16.14 -2.71
CA GLN A 247 9.68 16.25 -3.83
C GLN A 247 9.12 14.86 -4.13
N ALA A 248 7.86 14.78 -4.50
CA ALA A 248 7.28 13.57 -5.09
C ALA A 248 8.16 13.07 -6.25
N GLY A 249 8.18 11.77 -6.47
CA GLY A 249 9.02 11.16 -7.51
C GLY A 249 8.86 11.89 -8.83
N ASP A 250 9.95 11.97 -9.57
CA ASP A 250 9.98 12.58 -10.90
C ASP A 250 9.18 11.68 -11.86
N TYR A 251 7.88 11.92 -11.91
CA TYR A 251 6.96 11.25 -12.86
C TYR A 251 7.14 11.77 -14.29
N GLU A 252 7.89 12.84 -14.50
CA GLU A 252 8.17 13.35 -15.85
C GLU A 252 8.93 12.33 -16.69
N ASN A 253 9.65 11.39 -16.06
CA ASN A 253 10.35 10.32 -16.78
C ASN A 253 9.50 9.04 -16.97
N ASP A 254 8.37 8.91 -16.28
CA ASP A 254 7.47 7.76 -16.42
C ASP A 254 6.31 8.03 -17.39
N LEU A 255 6.07 9.29 -17.69
CA LEU A 255 5.15 9.73 -18.72
C LEU A 255 5.99 10.15 -19.93
N ASP A 256 5.68 9.62 -21.10
CA ASP A 256 6.22 10.13 -22.35
C ASP A 256 6.02 11.65 -22.37
N ASN A 257 7.11 12.39 -22.54
CA ASN A 257 7.05 13.83 -22.66
C ASN A 257 6.05 14.17 -23.75
N ASN A 258 4.84 14.59 -23.38
CA ASN A 258 3.87 15.04 -24.36
C ASN A 258 4.26 16.46 -24.81
N PRO A 259 4.87 16.62 -26.00
CA PRO A 259 5.28 17.93 -26.50
C PRO A 259 4.08 18.79 -26.91
N GLY A 260 2.86 18.36 -26.59
CA GLY A 260 1.62 19.06 -26.89
C GLY A 260 1.42 20.34 -26.08
N GLN A 261 0.44 21.11 -26.50
CA GLN A 261 0.01 22.29 -25.74
C GLN A 261 -0.80 21.84 -24.51
N GLU A 262 -0.56 22.48 -23.39
CA GLU A 262 -1.35 22.28 -22.19
C GLU A 262 -2.74 22.95 -22.33
N PHE A 263 -3.78 22.23 -21.91
CA PHE A 263 -5.15 22.72 -21.93
C PHE A 263 -5.81 22.50 -20.57
N VAL A 264 -6.77 23.36 -20.23
CA VAL A 264 -7.62 23.22 -19.06
C VAL A 264 -9.00 22.75 -19.49
N LEU A 265 -9.41 21.60 -18.98
CA LEU A 265 -10.77 21.09 -19.20
C LEU A 265 -11.69 21.60 -18.11
N VAL A 266 -12.78 22.27 -18.51
CA VAL A 266 -13.73 22.93 -17.62
C VAL A 266 -15.15 22.45 -17.89
N THR A 267 -15.91 22.19 -16.83
CA THR A 267 -17.36 22.03 -16.94
C THR A 267 -18.04 23.39 -16.94
N GLY A 268 -19.03 23.56 -17.80
CA GLY A 268 -19.84 24.77 -17.83
C GLY A 268 -20.61 25.00 -16.52
N THR A 269 -21.07 26.22 -16.31
CA THR A 269 -21.90 26.58 -15.17
C THR A 269 -23.14 25.67 -15.12
N ASN A 270 -23.48 25.12 -13.96
CA ASN A 270 -24.52 24.09 -13.80
C ASN A 270 -24.24 22.78 -14.55
N ASN A 271 -22.96 22.42 -14.73
CA ASN A 271 -22.51 21.20 -15.40
C ASN A 271 -22.92 21.08 -16.88
N THR A 272 -23.16 22.19 -17.55
CA THR A 272 -23.67 22.26 -18.94
C THR A 272 -22.62 21.96 -20.00
N GLY A 273 -22.02 20.77 -19.98
CA GLY A 273 -21.05 20.33 -20.98
C GLY A 273 -19.60 20.55 -20.60
N LEU A 274 -18.70 20.20 -21.53
CA LEU A 274 -17.24 20.31 -21.37
C LEU A 274 -16.68 21.34 -22.33
N PHE A 275 -15.79 22.17 -21.81
CA PHE A 275 -15.10 23.23 -22.55
C PHE A 275 -13.59 23.09 -22.36
N VAL A 276 -12.83 23.46 -23.39
CA VAL A 276 -11.38 23.52 -23.36
C VAL A 276 -10.92 24.98 -23.33
N TYR A 277 -10.00 25.27 -22.46
CA TYR A 277 -9.33 26.58 -22.34
C TYR A 277 -7.83 26.39 -22.51
N ASP A 278 -7.14 27.38 -23.02
CA ASP A 278 -5.68 27.44 -22.93
C ASP A 278 -5.23 27.82 -21.51
N THR A 279 -3.93 27.72 -21.25
CA THR A 279 -3.33 28.07 -19.96
C THR A 279 -3.39 29.57 -19.62
N ASN A 280 -3.73 30.42 -20.59
CA ASN A 280 -3.97 31.86 -20.41
C ASN A 280 -5.44 32.18 -20.09
N GLY A 281 -6.31 31.17 -20.06
CA GLY A 281 -7.74 31.32 -19.76
C GLY A 281 -8.62 31.66 -20.98
N ASN A 282 -8.10 31.57 -22.20
CA ASN A 282 -8.91 31.77 -23.39
C ASN A 282 -9.74 30.52 -23.69
N ASN A 283 -11.03 30.71 -23.93
CA ASN A 283 -11.94 29.63 -24.30
C ASN A 283 -11.65 29.18 -25.76
N LEU A 284 -11.26 27.92 -25.93
CA LEU A 284 -10.95 27.31 -27.22
C LEU A 284 -12.17 26.60 -27.84
N GLY A 285 -13.23 26.40 -27.07
CA GLY A 285 -14.47 25.82 -27.55
C GLY A 285 -15.10 24.79 -26.64
N GLN A 286 -16.31 24.40 -26.99
CA GLN A 286 -17.06 23.34 -26.34
C GLN A 286 -16.80 22.02 -27.05
N ILE A 287 -16.34 21.01 -26.31
CA ILE A 287 -16.04 19.67 -26.86
C ILE A 287 -17.15 18.65 -26.59
N SER A 288 -18.04 18.94 -25.65
CA SER A 288 -19.25 18.14 -25.39
C SER A 288 -20.37 19.01 -24.87
N ALA A 289 -21.58 18.82 -25.36
CA ALA A 289 -22.80 19.44 -24.84
C ALA A 289 -23.48 18.58 -23.76
N THR A 290 -22.99 17.37 -23.48
CA THR A 290 -23.55 16.50 -22.46
C THR A 290 -23.31 17.07 -21.08
N GLU A 291 -24.36 17.19 -20.29
CA GLU A 291 -24.25 17.61 -18.89
C GLU A 291 -23.41 16.60 -18.09
N VAL A 292 -22.49 17.11 -17.29
CA VAL A 292 -21.45 16.30 -16.61
C VAL A 292 -21.86 16.03 -15.17
N LEU A 293 -21.93 14.75 -14.79
CA LEU A 293 -22.23 14.33 -13.42
C LEU A 293 -20.96 14.04 -12.60
N SER A 294 -19.89 13.55 -13.24
CA SER A 294 -18.63 13.20 -12.57
C SER A 294 -17.49 14.11 -13.03
N LYS A 295 -16.42 14.19 -12.22
CA LYS A 295 -15.15 14.76 -12.69
C LYS A 295 -14.69 13.97 -13.94
N PRO A 296 -14.39 14.63 -15.06
CA PRO A 296 -13.82 13.95 -16.23
C PRO A 296 -12.42 13.39 -15.92
N SER A 297 -12.12 12.24 -16.51
CA SER A 297 -10.78 11.67 -16.56
C SER A 297 -10.24 11.85 -17.98
N VAL A 298 -8.96 12.21 -18.08
CA VAL A 298 -8.27 12.45 -19.35
C VAL A 298 -7.09 11.49 -19.44
N THR A 299 -6.81 10.95 -20.61
CA THR A 299 -5.59 10.17 -20.85
C THR A 299 -4.35 11.05 -20.78
N ASP A 300 -3.20 10.46 -20.47
CA ASP A 300 -1.94 11.20 -20.25
C ASP A 300 -1.51 12.05 -21.45
N ASN A 301 -1.84 11.60 -22.64
CA ASN A 301 -1.57 12.34 -23.88
C ASN A 301 -2.68 13.35 -24.25
N GLY A 302 -3.72 13.47 -23.44
CA GLY A 302 -4.83 14.39 -23.64
C GLY A 302 -5.77 14.05 -24.82
N SER A 303 -5.60 12.87 -25.45
CA SER A 303 -6.37 12.51 -26.66
C SER A 303 -7.77 11.97 -26.36
N GLU A 304 -8.02 11.51 -25.15
CA GLU A 304 -9.25 10.84 -24.78
C GLU A 304 -9.79 11.37 -23.46
N ILE A 305 -11.10 11.54 -23.37
CA ILE A 305 -11.79 12.01 -22.18
C ILE A 305 -12.94 11.08 -21.87
N ILE A 306 -13.04 10.63 -20.61
CA ILE A 306 -14.15 9.81 -20.11
C ILE A 306 -14.83 10.53 -18.96
N PHE A 307 -16.15 10.57 -18.95
CA PHE A 307 -16.96 11.11 -17.86
C PHE A 307 -18.33 10.43 -17.78
N VAL A 308 -19.02 10.63 -16.66
CA VAL A 308 -20.42 10.20 -16.50
C VAL A 308 -21.31 11.42 -16.72
N GLY A 309 -22.27 11.30 -17.60
CA GLY A 309 -23.29 12.31 -17.85
C GLY A 309 -24.43 12.27 -16.81
N THR A 310 -25.24 13.31 -16.76
CA THR A 310 -26.47 13.36 -15.93
C THR A 310 -27.50 12.33 -16.35
N ASP A 311 -27.39 11.79 -17.57
CA ASP A 311 -28.14 10.63 -18.09
C ASP A 311 -27.67 9.29 -17.49
N LYS A 312 -26.67 9.32 -16.58
CA LYS A 312 -26.05 8.17 -15.90
C LYS A 312 -25.33 7.20 -16.85
N LYS A 313 -24.96 7.66 -18.04
CA LYS A 313 -24.13 6.91 -18.98
C LYS A 313 -22.68 7.36 -18.95
N ILE A 314 -21.79 6.47 -19.34
CA ILE A 314 -20.39 6.80 -19.58
C ILE A 314 -20.28 7.42 -20.98
N HIS A 315 -19.70 8.60 -21.03
CA HIS A 315 -19.40 9.32 -22.26
C HIS A 315 -17.90 9.28 -22.52
N TYR A 316 -17.56 9.17 -23.78
CA TYR A 316 -16.20 9.06 -24.28
C TYR A 316 -15.99 10.01 -25.44
N ILE A 317 -14.91 10.78 -25.41
CA ILE A 317 -14.53 11.77 -26.43
C ILE A 317 -13.11 11.45 -26.87
N PHE A 318 -12.88 11.43 -28.20
CA PHE A 318 -11.59 11.24 -28.85
C PHE A 318 -11.00 12.58 -29.28
#